data_ddae0cffc7419277f867c3a8be8c3f74
#
_entry.id   ddae0cffc7419277f867c3a8be8c3f74
#
_cell.length_a   1.000
_cell.length_b   1.000
_cell.length_c   1.000
_cell.angle_alpha   90.00
_cell.angle_beta   90.00
_cell.angle_gamma   90.00
#
_symmetry.space_group_name_H-M   'P 1'
#
loop_
_entity.id
_entity.type
_entity.pdbx_description
1 polymer ?
#
loop_
_entity_poly.entity_id
_entity_poly.type
_entity_poly.pdbx_seq_one_letter_code
_entity_poly.pdbx_strand_id
1 'polypeptide(L)'
;LIRRQRQMCIRDRYEHAAEYEIVYHEKTPYEVMKTKWLSFDDVLKIKQVEEMLEVYYNSGQFEITMKVMEPLFESAFAMFQEFGAFYEEKGYFGMSHSRIRRAEILLEFMREQKSGDAVLQMLEESLTFDLYYRENCKSRPFWAPSPAEFKEQTRYYCKNGVKSHVEPFHYRFPEKRKKALNEIPTRLKQPVYMLFDYENRDPLDHQAHVTEVTAVSMAEEAKSAGKAKLC
;
A
#
# COMPACT_ATOMS: atom_id res chain seq x y z
N LEU A 1 -32.61 12.36 6.62
CA LEU A 1 -32.61 12.59 5.15
C LEU A 1 -31.96 11.43 4.39
N ILE A 2 -30.70 11.06 4.69
CA ILE A 2 -29.95 9.99 4.00
C ILE A 2 -30.63 8.62 4.09
N ARG A 3 -31.21 8.26 5.23
CA ARG A 3 -31.93 6.98 5.42
C ARG A 3 -33.21 6.90 4.60
N ARG A 4 -33.93 8.01 4.47
CA ARG A 4 -35.15 8.12 3.67
C ARG A 4 -34.84 8.05 2.17
N GLN A 5 -33.77 8.69 1.73
CA GLN A 5 -33.28 8.64 0.35
C GLN A 5 -32.86 7.22 -0.07
N ARG A 6 -32.17 6.48 0.81
CA ARG A 6 -31.81 5.07 0.56
C ARG A 6 -33.05 4.17 0.41
N GLN A 7 -34.07 4.36 1.25
CA GLN A 7 -35.30 3.58 1.16
C GLN A 7 -36.07 3.89 -0.13
N MET A 8 -36.11 5.13 -0.57
CA MET A 8 -36.74 5.52 -1.85
C MET A 8 -36.01 4.89 -3.03
N CYS A 9 -34.67 4.93 -3.07
CA CYS A 9 -33.87 4.32 -4.13
C CYS A 9 -34.03 2.79 -4.21
N ILE A 10 -34.17 2.10 -3.08
CA ILE A 10 -34.37 0.65 -3.06
C ILE A 10 -35.78 0.31 -3.58
N ARG A 11 -36.81 1.04 -3.15
CA ARG A 11 -38.17 0.85 -3.59
C ARG A 11 -38.33 1.13 -5.08
N ASP A 12 -37.76 2.21 -5.57
CA ASP A 12 -37.75 2.62 -6.97
C ASP A 12 -37.12 1.53 -7.86
N ARG A 13 -35.97 0.98 -7.44
CA ARG A 13 -35.30 -0.11 -8.17
C ARG A 13 -36.14 -1.38 -8.19
N TYR A 14 -36.85 -1.69 -7.13
CA TYR A 14 -37.71 -2.86 -7.06
C TYR A 14 -38.97 -2.70 -7.96
N GLU A 15 -39.58 -1.53 -7.95
CA GLU A 15 -40.76 -1.21 -8.79
C GLU A 15 -40.41 -1.24 -10.29
N HIS A 16 -39.18 -0.84 -10.66
CA HIS A 16 -38.68 -0.85 -12.05
C HIS A 16 -37.83 -2.05 -12.40
N ALA A 17 -37.73 -3.06 -11.55
CA ALA A 17 -36.89 -4.21 -11.76
C ALA A 17 -37.15 -4.94 -13.09
N ALA A 18 -38.40 -5.06 -13.47
CA ALA A 18 -38.81 -5.69 -14.73
C ALA A 18 -38.41 -4.83 -15.95
N GLU A 19 -38.55 -3.51 -15.87
CA GLU A 19 -38.18 -2.57 -16.95
C GLU A 19 -36.67 -2.55 -17.20
N TYR A 20 -35.87 -2.65 -16.13
CA TYR A 20 -34.40 -2.63 -16.17
C TYR A 20 -33.80 -4.02 -16.21
N GLU A 21 -34.59 -5.06 -16.34
CA GLU A 21 -34.18 -6.48 -16.36
C GLU A 21 -33.24 -6.81 -15.18
N ILE A 22 -33.54 -6.24 -13.99
CA ILE A 22 -32.71 -6.48 -12.81
C ILE A 22 -32.98 -7.87 -12.26
N VAL A 23 -31.95 -8.68 -12.17
CA VAL A 23 -31.99 -9.98 -11.51
C VAL A 23 -31.24 -9.88 -10.19
N TYR A 24 -31.91 -10.26 -9.11
CA TYR A 24 -31.36 -10.31 -7.77
C TYR A 24 -31.02 -11.74 -7.37
N HIS A 25 -30.03 -11.87 -6.49
CA HIS A 25 -29.81 -13.13 -5.79
C HIS A 25 -30.99 -13.43 -4.87
N GLU A 26 -31.50 -14.66 -4.90
CA GLU A 26 -32.72 -15.06 -4.16
C GLU A 26 -32.54 -15.04 -2.62
N LYS A 27 -31.31 -15.12 -2.13
CA LYS A 27 -30.97 -15.13 -0.70
C LYS A 27 -30.29 -13.84 -0.31
N THR A 28 -30.40 -13.48 0.96
CA THR A 28 -29.60 -12.38 1.54
C THR A 28 -28.12 -12.58 1.24
N PRO A 29 -27.41 -11.53 0.81
CA PRO A 29 -27.76 -10.10 0.87
C PRO A 29 -28.55 -9.52 -0.31
N TYR A 30 -29.27 -10.30 -1.13
CA TYR A 30 -30.08 -9.84 -2.26
C TYR A 30 -29.33 -8.94 -3.24
N GLU A 31 -28.14 -9.33 -3.59
CA GLU A 31 -27.30 -8.56 -4.48
C GLU A 31 -27.80 -8.61 -5.92
N VAL A 32 -27.56 -7.53 -6.67
CA VAL A 32 -27.85 -7.48 -8.10
C VAL A 32 -26.88 -8.40 -8.83
N MET A 33 -27.41 -9.32 -9.62
CA MET A 33 -26.61 -10.27 -10.42
C MET A 33 -26.45 -9.80 -11.88
N LYS A 34 -27.44 -9.15 -12.45
CA LYS A 34 -27.37 -8.53 -13.77
C LYS A 34 -28.41 -7.43 -13.92
N THR A 35 -28.24 -6.59 -14.92
CA THR A 35 -29.21 -5.61 -15.37
C THR A 35 -29.29 -5.62 -16.89
N LYS A 36 -30.18 -4.83 -17.49
CA LYS A 36 -30.25 -4.60 -18.93
C LYS A 36 -28.93 -4.14 -19.56
N TRP A 37 -28.11 -3.42 -18.78
CA TRP A 37 -26.85 -2.80 -19.25
C TRP A 37 -25.59 -3.52 -18.75
N LEU A 38 -25.71 -4.32 -17.71
CA LEU A 38 -24.58 -5.05 -17.09
C LEU A 38 -24.89 -6.54 -17.11
N SER A 39 -24.04 -7.30 -17.76
CA SER A 39 -24.09 -8.75 -17.69
C SER A 39 -23.69 -9.27 -16.31
N PHE A 40 -23.92 -10.54 -16.04
CA PHE A 40 -23.44 -11.19 -14.82
C PHE A 40 -21.92 -11.08 -14.66
N ASP A 41 -21.19 -11.29 -15.76
CA ASP A 41 -19.73 -11.20 -15.77
C ASP A 41 -19.22 -9.79 -15.51
N ASP A 42 -19.94 -8.76 -16.00
CA ASP A 42 -19.59 -7.37 -15.69
C ASP A 42 -19.79 -7.05 -14.20
N VAL A 43 -20.87 -7.56 -13.61
CA VAL A 43 -21.11 -7.40 -12.16
C VAL A 43 -20.03 -8.11 -11.35
N LEU A 44 -19.60 -9.31 -11.75
CA LEU A 44 -18.49 -10.00 -11.08
C LEU A 44 -17.18 -9.22 -11.17
N LYS A 45 -16.84 -8.68 -12.35
CA LYS A 45 -15.64 -7.83 -12.50
C LYS A 45 -15.70 -6.58 -11.62
N ILE A 46 -16.86 -5.93 -11.53
CA ILE A 46 -17.05 -4.76 -10.65
C ILE A 46 -16.82 -5.15 -9.19
N LYS A 47 -17.32 -6.30 -8.74
CA LYS A 47 -17.10 -6.80 -7.38
C LYS A 47 -15.63 -7.14 -7.11
N GLN A 48 -14.93 -7.70 -8.07
CA GLN A 48 -13.49 -7.93 -7.95
C GLN A 48 -12.73 -6.60 -7.80
N VAL A 49 -13.07 -5.60 -8.59
CA VAL A 49 -12.49 -4.24 -8.46
C VAL A 49 -12.81 -3.63 -7.10
N GLU A 50 -14.06 -3.76 -6.62
CA GLU A 50 -14.48 -3.28 -5.30
C GLU A 50 -13.64 -3.92 -4.18
N GLU A 51 -13.45 -5.24 -4.20
CA GLU A 51 -12.64 -5.96 -3.22
C GLU A 51 -11.17 -5.50 -3.25
N MET A 52 -10.58 -5.32 -4.44
CA MET A 52 -9.23 -4.79 -4.57
C MET A 52 -9.10 -3.37 -4.02
N LEU A 53 -10.08 -2.51 -4.28
CA LEU A 53 -10.15 -1.17 -3.71
C LEU A 53 -10.20 -1.19 -2.18
N GLU A 54 -11.06 -2.02 -1.59
CA GLU A 54 -11.17 -2.13 -0.13
C GLU A 54 -9.87 -2.62 0.52
N VAL A 55 -9.26 -3.65 -0.07
CA VAL A 55 -8.06 -4.28 0.50
C VAL A 55 -6.81 -3.42 0.34
N TYR A 56 -6.63 -2.76 -0.81
CA TYR A 56 -5.37 -2.11 -1.14
C TYR A 56 -5.41 -0.59 -1.08
N TYR A 57 -6.55 0.04 -1.37
CA TYR A 57 -6.69 1.49 -1.36
C TYR A 57 -7.38 1.99 -0.08
N ASN A 58 -8.62 1.59 0.19
CA ASN A 58 -9.41 2.10 1.31
C ASN A 58 -8.83 1.69 2.67
N SER A 59 -8.15 0.55 2.74
CA SER A 59 -7.46 0.11 3.96
C SER A 59 -6.33 1.06 4.41
N GLY A 60 -5.84 1.92 3.51
CA GLY A 60 -4.70 2.81 3.74
C GLY A 60 -3.38 2.09 4.03
N GLN A 61 -3.28 0.78 3.73
CA GLN A 61 -2.08 -0.01 4.04
C GLN A 61 -0.95 0.22 3.04
N PHE A 62 -1.27 0.60 1.81
CA PHE A 62 -0.35 0.71 0.68
C PHE A 62 -0.46 2.09 0.00
N GLU A 63 -0.53 3.15 0.80
CA GLU A 63 -0.87 4.50 0.34
C GLU A 63 0.16 5.07 -0.63
N ILE A 64 1.45 4.88 -0.34
CA ILE A 64 2.54 5.31 -1.21
C ILE A 64 2.64 4.40 -2.42
N THR A 65 2.54 3.09 -2.21
CA THR A 65 2.62 2.10 -3.28
C THR A 65 1.51 2.30 -4.32
N MET A 66 0.27 2.55 -3.89
CA MET A 66 -0.84 2.83 -4.82
C MET A 66 -0.59 4.08 -5.67
N LYS A 67 -0.05 5.16 -5.07
CA LYS A 67 0.32 6.38 -5.82
C LYS A 67 1.44 6.14 -6.84
N VAL A 68 2.36 5.24 -6.54
CA VAL A 68 3.45 4.86 -7.45
C VAL A 68 2.93 3.97 -8.58
N MET A 69 1.97 3.10 -8.30
CA MET A 69 1.41 2.18 -9.28
C MET A 69 0.44 2.84 -10.25
N GLU A 70 -0.45 3.71 -9.77
CA GLU A 70 -1.52 4.31 -10.57
C GLU A 70 -1.03 4.89 -11.91
N PRO A 71 0.07 5.69 -11.96
CA PRO A 71 0.56 6.26 -13.22
C PRO A 71 1.13 5.25 -14.22
N LEU A 72 1.32 3.99 -13.83
CA LEU A 72 1.85 2.92 -14.68
C LEU A 72 0.74 2.25 -15.52
N PHE A 73 -0.51 2.57 -15.26
CA PHE A 73 -1.68 2.02 -15.94
C PHE A 73 -2.46 3.12 -16.66
N GLU A 74 -3.32 2.73 -17.59
CA GLU A 74 -4.17 3.66 -18.34
C GLU A 74 -5.10 4.47 -17.43
N SER A 75 -5.60 3.83 -16.37
CA SER A 75 -6.42 4.45 -15.34
C SER A 75 -6.37 3.64 -14.04
N ALA A 76 -6.77 4.27 -12.93
CA ALA A 76 -6.93 3.55 -11.66
C ALA A 76 -7.93 2.38 -11.78
N PHE A 77 -9.00 2.53 -12.55
CA PHE A 77 -9.95 1.45 -12.80
C PHE A 77 -9.30 0.28 -13.55
N ALA A 78 -8.55 0.57 -14.63
CA ALA A 78 -7.82 -0.46 -15.38
C ALA A 78 -6.83 -1.21 -14.48
N MET A 79 -6.07 -0.50 -13.64
CA MET A 79 -5.16 -1.10 -12.67
C MET A 79 -5.87 -2.10 -11.74
N PHE A 80 -6.97 -1.70 -11.12
CA PHE A 80 -7.70 -2.57 -10.20
C PHE A 80 -8.44 -3.70 -10.92
N GLN A 81 -8.87 -3.50 -12.17
CA GLN A 81 -9.49 -4.54 -12.98
C GLN A 81 -8.47 -5.62 -13.36
N GLU A 82 -7.28 -5.24 -13.80
CA GLU A 82 -6.20 -6.17 -14.11
C GLU A 82 -5.72 -6.91 -12.86
N PHE A 83 -5.64 -6.20 -11.74
CA PHE A 83 -5.27 -6.78 -10.46
C PHE A 83 -6.33 -7.77 -9.94
N GLY A 84 -7.63 -7.45 -10.10
CA GLY A 84 -8.73 -8.37 -9.79
C GLY A 84 -8.69 -9.63 -10.64
N ALA A 85 -8.42 -9.50 -11.95
CA ALA A 85 -8.25 -10.65 -12.85
C ALA A 85 -7.06 -11.54 -12.44
N PHE A 86 -5.94 -10.92 -12.04
CA PHE A 86 -4.78 -11.65 -11.50
C PHE A 86 -5.14 -12.40 -10.20
N TYR A 87 -5.89 -11.77 -9.29
CA TYR A 87 -6.36 -12.42 -8.06
C TYR A 87 -7.23 -13.64 -8.34
N GLU A 88 -8.11 -13.55 -9.33
CA GLU A 88 -8.96 -14.67 -9.76
C GLU A 88 -8.13 -15.80 -10.35
N GLU A 89 -7.20 -15.49 -11.26
CA GLU A 89 -6.31 -16.46 -11.88
C GLU A 89 -5.48 -17.25 -10.87
N LYS A 90 -4.97 -16.55 -9.83
CA LYS A 90 -4.16 -17.18 -8.76
C LYS A 90 -4.99 -17.82 -7.65
N GLY A 91 -6.32 -17.65 -7.67
CA GLY A 91 -7.22 -18.18 -6.65
C GLY A 91 -7.03 -17.53 -5.29
N TYR A 92 -6.69 -16.24 -5.24
CA TYR A 92 -6.45 -15.51 -3.99
C TYR A 92 -7.71 -14.97 -3.34
N PHE A 93 -8.83 -14.89 -4.05
CA PHE A 93 -10.12 -14.50 -3.49
C PHE A 93 -10.62 -15.50 -2.44
N GLY A 94 -11.36 -15.00 -1.46
CA GLY A 94 -11.90 -15.85 -0.38
C GLY A 94 -10.89 -16.30 0.67
N MET A 95 -9.61 -15.90 0.54
CA MET A 95 -8.56 -16.22 1.50
C MET A 95 -8.13 -14.98 2.29
N SER A 96 -7.86 -15.17 3.58
CA SER A 96 -7.30 -14.10 4.41
C SER A 96 -5.78 -14.02 4.21
N HIS A 97 -5.29 -12.88 3.75
CA HIS A 97 -3.87 -12.60 3.54
C HIS A 97 -3.33 -11.65 4.61
N SER A 98 -2.15 -11.98 5.17
CA SER A 98 -1.41 -11.04 6.02
C SER A 98 -0.96 -9.81 5.22
N ARG A 99 -0.61 -8.70 5.90
CA ARG A 99 -0.13 -7.48 5.22
C ARG A 99 1.12 -7.75 4.38
N ILE A 100 2.08 -8.52 4.90
CA ILE A 100 3.28 -8.91 4.16
C ILE A 100 2.89 -9.73 2.92
N ARG A 101 1.98 -10.71 3.07
CA ARG A 101 1.52 -11.49 1.92
C ARG A 101 0.82 -10.64 0.86
N ARG A 102 0.04 -9.65 1.25
CA ARG A 102 -0.57 -8.68 0.32
C ARG A 102 0.49 -7.87 -0.44
N ALA A 103 1.56 -7.45 0.23
CA ALA A 103 2.68 -6.79 -0.42
C ALA A 103 3.41 -7.71 -1.42
N GLU A 104 3.61 -8.99 -1.06
CA GLU A 104 4.16 -10.00 -1.97
C GLU A 104 3.30 -10.19 -3.22
N ILE A 105 1.97 -10.27 -3.04
CA ILE A 105 1.02 -10.41 -4.15
C ILE A 105 1.08 -9.21 -5.10
N LEU A 106 1.22 -7.98 -4.57
CA LEU A 106 1.44 -6.80 -5.40
C LEU A 106 2.72 -6.91 -6.24
N LEU A 107 3.82 -7.37 -5.64
CA LEU A 107 5.07 -7.59 -6.37
C LEU A 107 4.94 -8.71 -7.41
N GLU A 108 4.25 -9.80 -7.10
CA GLU A 108 3.96 -10.88 -8.04
C GLU A 108 3.19 -10.35 -9.25
N PHE A 109 2.11 -9.58 -9.02
CA PHE A 109 1.32 -8.95 -10.07
C PHE A 109 2.18 -8.07 -10.98
N MET A 110 2.98 -7.18 -10.41
CA MET A 110 3.81 -6.26 -11.20
C MET A 110 4.94 -6.95 -11.96
N ARG A 111 5.45 -8.08 -11.45
CA ARG A 111 6.40 -8.93 -12.19
C ARG A 111 5.76 -9.58 -13.40
N GLU A 112 4.52 -10.04 -13.29
CA GLU A 112 3.78 -10.62 -14.42
C GLU A 112 3.42 -9.56 -15.48
N GLN A 113 3.24 -8.30 -15.10
CA GLN A 113 3.10 -7.17 -16.03
C GLN A 113 4.39 -6.85 -16.79
N LYS A 114 5.47 -7.64 -16.61
CA LYS A 114 6.79 -7.43 -17.22
C LYS A 114 7.34 -6.02 -16.99
N SER A 115 7.07 -5.48 -15.82
CA SER A 115 7.62 -4.20 -15.40
C SER A 115 9.15 -4.26 -15.39
N GLY A 116 9.80 -3.21 -15.87
CA GLY A 116 11.28 -3.15 -15.88
C GLY A 116 11.85 -3.11 -14.47
N ASP A 117 13.11 -3.53 -14.31
CA ASP A 117 13.80 -3.64 -13.01
C ASP A 117 13.75 -2.35 -12.18
N ALA A 118 13.83 -1.18 -12.82
CA ALA A 118 13.75 0.11 -12.13
C ALA A 118 12.36 0.35 -11.50
N VAL A 119 11.28 -0.08 -12.17
CA VAL A 119 9.91 0.00 -11.66
C VAL A 119 9.74 -0.98 -10.50
N LEU A 120 10.23 -2.20 -10.64
CA LEU A 120 10.16 -3.19 -9.56
C LEU A 120 10.93 -2.73 -8.32
N GLN A 121 12.14 -2.18 -8.47
CA GLN A 121 12.90 -1.61 -7.35
C GLN A 121 12.12 -0.46 -6.68
N MET A 122 11.52 0.43 -7.44
CA MET A 122 10.71 1.53 -6.90
C MET A 122 9.52 1.01 -6.09
N LEU A 123 8.86 -0.05 -6.58
CA LEU A 123 7.76 -0.70 -5.88
C LEU A 123 8.20 -1.42 -4.61
N GLU A 124 9.31 -2.14 -4.65
CA GLU A 124 9.91 -2.78 -3.48
C GLU A 124 10.22 -1.77 -2.36
N GLU A 125 10.78 -0.62 -2.74
CA GLU A 125 11.04 0.46 -1.79
C GLU A 125 9.73 1.11 -1.29
N SER A 126 8.73 1.35 -2.15
CA SER A 126 7.45 1.92 -1.72
C SER A 126 6.69 1.00 -0.77
N LEU A 127 6.68 -0.30 -1.04
CA LEU A 127 6.11 -1.32 -0.15
C LEU A 127 6.86 -1.39 1.19
N THR A 128 8.19 -1.30 1.17
CA THR A 128 9.01 -1.23 2.38
C THR A 128 8.65 -0.01 3.21
N PHE A 129 8.47 1.15 2.55
CA PHE A 129 8.05 2.38 3.20
C PHE A 129 6.67 2.22 3.85
N ASP A 130 5.65 1.76 3.11
CA ASP A 130 4.29 1.59 3.62
C ASP A 130 4.21 0.61 4.80
N LEU A 131 5.01 -0.47 4.76
CA LEU A 131 5.08 -1.43 5.86
C LEU A 131 5.65 -0.81 7.13
N TYR A 132 6.84 -0.20 7.05
CA TYR A 132 7.50 0.41 8.23
C TYR A 132 6.82 1.70 8.68
N TYR A 133 6.15 2.40 7.80
CA TYR A 133 5.37 3.58 8.16
C TYR A 133 4.23 3.22 9.14
N ARG A 134 3.71 2.02 9.04
CA ARG A 134 2.59 1.56 9.85
C ARG A 134 3.01 0.83 11.12
N GLU A 135 4.02 -0.03 11.03
CA GLU A 135 4.49 -0.81 12.18
C GLU A 135 5.95 -1.22 12.05
N ASN A 136 6.60 -1.42 13.20
CA ASN A 136 7.91 -2.06 13.23
C ASN A 136 7.73 -3.56 12.97
N CYS A 137 7.97 -3.98 11.73
CA CYS A 137 7.77 -5.36 11.30
C CYS A 137 8.74 -6.29 12.04
N LYS A 138 8.21 -7.33 12.69
CA LYS A 138 9.04 -8.36 13.36
C LYS A 138 9.85 -9.19 12.36
N SER A 139 9.27 -9.47 11.19
CA SER A 139 9.91 -10.19 10.11
C SER A 139 10.20 -9.21 8.97
N ARG A 140 11.47 -9.16 8.56
CA ARG A 140 11.89 -8.31 7.45
C ARG A 140 11.34 -8.88 6.13
N PRO A 141 10.78 -8.05 5.24
CA PRO A 141 10.38 -8.47 3.91
C PRO A 141 11.61 -8.96 3.11
N PHE A 142 11.45 -10.02 2.31
CA PHE A 142 12.57 -10.61 1.56
C PHE A 142 13.13 -9.70 0.46
N TRP A 143 12.34 -8.76 -0.03
CA TRP A 143 12.75 -7.77 -1.04
C TRP A 143 13.47 -6.54 -0.45
N ALA A 144 13.38 -6.34 0.86
CA ALA A 144 14.04 -5.21 1.50
C ALA A 144 15.56 -5.40 1.56
N PRO A 145 16.38 -4.33 1.47
CA PRO A 145 17.83 -4.41 1.49
C PRO A 145 18.36 -5.10 2.73
N SER A 146 19.54 -5.74 2.64
CA SER A 146 20.15 -6.41 3.79
C SER A 146 20.46 -5.41 4.92
N PRO A 147 20.12 -5.69 6.19
CA PRO A 147 20.50 -4.83 7.32
C PRO A 147 22.00 -4.61 7.44
N ALA A 148 22.82 -5.49 6.85
CA ALA A 148 24.28 -5.35 6.84
C ALA A 148 24.73 -4.10 6.05
N GLU A 149 23.96 -3.67 5.06
CA GLU A 149 24.30 -2.54 4.18
C GLU A 149 24.20 -1.18 4.89
N PHE A 150 23.39 -1.08 5.96
CA PHE A 150 23.19 0.16 6.72
C PHE A 150 23.28 -0.04 8.24
N LYS A 151 24.11 -0.99 8.66
CA LYS A 151 24.31 -1.35 10.07
C LYS A 151 24.76 -0.16 10.94
N GLU A 152 25.58 0.71 10.39
CA GLU A 152 26.09 1.90 11.09
C GLU A 152 24.97 2.89 11.39
N GLN A 153 24.11 3.15 10.40
CA GLN A 153 22.93 4.01 10.55
C GLN A 153 21.98 3.45 11.59
N THR A 154 21.70 2.14 11.52
CA THR A 154 20.85 1.46 12.51
C THR A 154 21.43 1.60 13.92
N ARG A 155 22.72 1.38 14.12
CA ARG A 155 23.38 1.52 15.44
C ARG A 155 23.32 2.96 15.96
N TYR A 156 23.46 3.94 15.08
CA TYR A 156 23.47 5.35 15.47
C TYR A 156 22.08 5.89 15.82
N TYR A 157 21.08 5.61 14.98
CA TYR A 157 19.74 6.16 15.11
C TYR A 157 18.78 5.30 15.94
N CYS A 158 18.93 3.98 15.91
CA CYS A 158 18.09 3.05 16.67
C CYS A 158 18.80 2.65 17.97
N LYS A 159 18.86 3.55 18.95
CA LYS A 159 19.47 3.28 20.25
C LYS A 159 18.65 2.30 21.07
N ASN A 160 19.29 1.51 21.93
CA ASN A 160 18.63 0.57 22.82
C ASN A 160 17.55 1.26 23.65
N GLY A 161 16.34 0.72 23.60
CA GLY A 161 15.16 1.23 24.33
C GLY A 161 14.24 2.15 23.54
N VAL A 162 14.67 2.71 22.41
CA VAL A 162 13.82 3.53 21.54
C VAL A 162 13.15 2.63 20.47
N LYS A 163 11.84 2.71 20.37
CA LYS A 163 11.09 2.00 19.32
C LYS A 163 11.18 2.75 18.00
N SER A 164 12.30 2.56 17.30
CA SER A 164 12.57 3.19 16.01
C SER A 164 13.14 2.20 15.01
N HIS A 165 13.07 2.55 13.73
CA HIS A 165 13.59 1.77 12.62
C HIS A 165 14.18 2.69 11.55
N VAL A 166 15.26 2.28 10.89
CA VAL A 166 15.91 3.03 9.79
C VAL A 166 15.94 2.15 8.55
N GLU A 167 15.60 2.76 7.39
CA GLU A 167 15.72 2.11 6.08
C GLU A 167 16.33 3.05 5.04
N PRO A 168 17.17 2.53 4.11
CA PRO A 168 17.66 3.25 2.96
C PRO A 168 16.62 3.25 1.83
N PHE A 169 16.50 4.38 1.12
CA PHE A 169 15.64 4.54 -0.05
C PHE A 169 16.39 5.25 -1.17
N HIS A 170 16.30 4.72 -2.39
CA HIS A 170 16.84 5.35 -3.60
C HIS A 170 15.79 6.21 -4.32
N TYR A 171 14.54 6.19 -3.87
CA TYR A 171 13.45 7.01 -4.39
C TYR A 171 12.88 7.90 -3.29
N ARG A 172 12.56 9.15 -3.63
CA ARG A 172 11.80 10.03 -2.73
C ARG A 172 10.32 9.83 -2.97
N PHE A 173 9.63 9.38 -1.96
CA PHE A 173 8.18 9.25 -1.98
C PHE A 173 7.50 10.55 -1.52
N PRO A 174 6.30 10.85 -2.06
CA PRO A 174 5.58 12.06 -1.68
C PRO A 174 5.13 11.99 -0.24
N GLU A 175 5.06 13.14 0.41
CA GLU A 175 4.37 13.24 1.69
C GLU A 175 2.90 12.81 1.54
N LYS A 176 2.39 12.08 2.52
CA LYS A 176 1.03 11.52 2.57
C LYS A 176 -0.07 12.51 2.15
N ARG A 177 0.06 13.78 2.52
CA ARG A 177 -0.96 14.82 2.29
C ARG A 177 -0.94 15.45 0.90
N LYS A 178 0.06 15.18 0.08
CA LYS A 178 0.08 15.65 -1.31
C LYS A 178 -0.79 14.74 -2.17
N LYS A 179 -1.87 15.31 -2.74
CA LYS A 179 -2.74 14.63 -3.70
C LYS A 179 -1.92 14.25 -4.93
N ALA A 180 -2.07 13.04 -5.41
CA ALA A 180 -1.48 12.47 -6.61
C ALA A 180 0.04 12.70 -6.81
N LEU A 181 0.73 11.66 -7.24
CA LEU A 181 2.03 11.81 -7.88
C LEU A 181 1.76 12.33 -9.29
N ASN A 182 2.07 13.60 -9.55
CA ASN A 182 2.03 14.11 -10.92
C ASN A 182 3.17 13.52 -11.78
N GLU A 183 4.18 12.92 -11.13
CA GLU A 183 5.35 12.35 -11.78
C GLU A 183 5.84 11.11 -11.03
N ILE A 184 6.32 10.12 -11.77
CA ILE A 184 6.96 8.92 -11.22
C ILE A 184 8.23 9.35 -10.47
N PRO A 185 8.47 8.86 -9.23
CA PRO A 185 9.66 9.21 -8.46
C PRO A 185 10.95 8.94 -9.21
N THR A 186 11.85 9.91 -9.22
CA THR A 186 13.15 9.78 -9.86
C THR A 186 14.14 9.11 -8.92
N ARG A 187 14.95 8.19 -9.45
CA ARG A 187 16.00 7.53 -8.70
C ARG A 187 17.10 8.51 -8.28
N LEU A 188 17.45 8.47 -7.01
CA LEU A 188 18.52 9.27 -6.43
C LEU A 188 19.88 8.65 -6.74
N LYS A 189 20.93 9.47 -6.83
CA LYS A 189 22.32 9.01 -7.00
C LYS A 189 22.85 8.29 -5.78
N GLN A 190 22.42 8.72 -4.59
CA GLN A 190 22.77 8.11 -3.31
C GLN A 190 21.48 7.87 -2.52
N PRO A 191 21.43 6.79 -1.71
CA PRO A 191 20.25 6.53 -0.89
C PRO A 191 20.11 7.60 0.19
N VAL A 192 18.85 7.93 0.48
CA VAL A 192 18.46 8.68 1.68
C VAL A 192 18.02 7.70 2.75
N TYR A 193 18.28 8.02 4.01
CA TYR A 193 17.87 7.18 5.12
C TYR A 193 16.64 7.79 5.79
N MET A 194 15.60 6.96 5.99
CA MET A 194 14.38 7.37 6.66
C MET A 194 14.32 6.70 8.02
N LEU A 195 14.17 7.52 9.06
CA LEU A 195 13.95 7.09 10.44
C LEU A 195 12.45 7.05 10.72
N PHE A 196 11.95 5.89 11.08
CA PHE A 196 10.57 5.65 11.51
C PHE A 196 10.56 5.61 13.05
N ASP A 197 9.92 6.61 13.66
CA ASP A 197 9.77 6.71 15.11
C ASP A 197 8.38 6.20 15.51
N TYR A 198 8.34 5.15 16.31
CA TYR A 198 7.11 4.52 16.78
C TYR A 198 6.70 4.98 18.19
N GLU A 199 7.52 5.81 18.85
CA GLU A 199 7.16 6.40 20.16
C GLU A 199 6.29 7.65 19.97
N ASN A 200 6.59 8.44 18.94
CA ASN A 200 5.88 9.67 18.60
C ASN A 200 4.98 9.48 17.38
N ARG A 201 4.03 8.55 17.48
CA ARG A 201 3.08 8.27 16.42
C ARG A 201 2.08 9.40 16.21
N ASP A 202 1.61 9.56 14.98
CA ASP A 202 0.49 10.47 14.68
C ASP A 202 -0.75 10.06 15.50
N PRO A 203 -1.36 10.98 16.27
CA PRO A 203 -2.49 10.66 17.14
C PRO A 203 -3.77 10.31 16.36
N LEU A 204 -3.89 10.65 15.08
CA LEU A 204 -5.08 10.42 14.27
C LEU A 204 -5.07 9.05 13.59
N ASP A 205 -3.94 8.67 13.02
CA ASP A 205 -3.85 7.44 12.21
C ASP A 205 -2.85 6.41 12.74
N HIS A 206 -2.20 6.74 13.88
CA HIS A 206 -1.24 5.88 14.58
C HIS A 206 -0.03 5.46 13.73
N GLN A 207 0.28 6.20 12.67
CA GLN A 207 1.45 5.94 11.84
C GLN A 207 2.72 6.48 12.49
N ALA A 208 3.87 5.92 12.08
CA ALA A 208 5.17 6.36 12.59
C ALA A 208 5.47 7.79 12.15
N HIS A 209 6.11 8.57 13.01
CA HIS A 209 6.71 9.82 12.57
C HIS A 209 7.97 9.52 11.76
N VAL A 210 8.05 10.04 10.53
CA VAL A 210 9.13 9.75 9.60
C VAL A 210 10.00 10.98 9.39
N THR A 211 11.31 10.79 9.52
CA THR A 211 12.30 11.87 9.33
C THR A 211 13.42 11.39 8.43
N GLU A 212 13.80 12.22 7.44
CA GLU A 212 15.00 11.99 6.65
C GLU A 212 16.23 12.25 7.52
N VAL A 213 17.16 11.31 7.58
CA VAL A 213 18.38 11.40 8.39
C VAL A 213 19.62 11.27 7.50
N THR A 214 20.73 11.88 7.95
CA THR A 214 21.98 11.87 7.21
C THR A 214 22.69 10.53 7.31
N ALA A 215 23.43 10.16 6.25
CA ALA A 215 24.34 9.02 6.31
C ALA A 215 25.42 9.28 7.38
N VAL A 216 25.58 8.32 8.28
CA VAL A 216 26.61 8.41 9.34
C VAL A 216 27.93 7.91 8.78
N SER A 217 28.99 8.71 8.89
CA SER A 217 30.34 8.27 8.57
C SER A 217 31.04 7.64 9.78
N MET A 218 31.97 6.68 9.55
CA MET A 218 32.75 6.07 10.63
C MET A 218 33.46 7.08 11.55
N ALA A 219 33.76 8.29 11.06
CA ALA A 219 34.40 9.34 11.83
C ALA A 219 33.45 9.98 12.91
N GLU A 220 32.14 9.91 12.72
CA GLU A 220 31.15 10.46 13.66
C GLU A 220 30.81 9.45 14.77
N GLU A 221 30.87 8.14 14.50
CA GLU A 221 30.72 7.10 15.53
C GLU A 221 31.82 7.23 16.61
N ALA A 222 33.05 7.47 16.21
CA ALA A 222 34.17 7.63 17.16
C ALA A 222 33.97 8.82 18.12
N LYS A 223 33.36 9.91 17.64
CA LYS A 223 33.07 11.09 18.46
C LYS A 223 31.91 10.86 19.45
N SER A 224 30.90 10.07 19.05
CA SER A 224 29.75 9.76 19.92
C SER A 224 30.12 8.72 20.99
N ALA A 225 30.94 7.72 20.64
CA ALA A 225 31.45 6.72 21.59
C ALA A 225 32.45 7.32 22.61
N GLY A 226 33.20 8.35 22.20
CA GLY A 226 34.11 9.09 23.10
C GLY A 226 33.37 9.96 24.15
N LYS A 227 32.19 10.49 23.82
CA LYS A 227 31.38 11.26 24.77
C LYS A 227 30.63 10.40 25.79
N ALA A 228 30.32 9.15 25.46
CA ALA A 228 29.66 8.21 26.38
C ALA A 228 30.60 7.59 27.43
N LYS A 229 31.94 7.77 27.29
CA LYS A 229 32.96 7.30 28.27
C LYS A 229 33.43 8.39 29.25
N LEU A 230 32.88 9.60 29.15
CA LEU A 230 33.25 10.76 29.98
C LEU A 230 32.09 11.30 30.86
N CYS A 231 31.02 10.48 31.03
CA CYS A 231 29.98 10.74 32.03
C CYS A 231 29.88 9.59 33.02
#